data_991687b0e74230d333ba0f2fc3fbf378
#
_entry.id   991687b0e74230d333ba0f2fc3fbf378
#
_cell.length_a   1.000
_cell.length_b   1.000
_cell.length_c   1.000
_cell.angle_alpha   90.00
_cell.angle_beta   90.00
_cell.angle_gamma   90.00
#
_symmetry.space_group_name_H-M   'P 1'
#
loop_
_entity.id
_entity.type
_entity.pdbx_description
1 polymer ?
#
loop_
_entity_poly.entity_id
_entity_poly.type
_entity_poly.pdbx_seq_one_letter_code
_entity_poly.pdbx_strand_id
1 'polypeptide(L)'
;ILKEYKFDIQERDALYRFAGGDARKLLNIIEIRFNSQADNSTILITNTLVTEKLQENPLAFDKDGEMHYDIISAFIKSIRGSDPDAAIYWLARLIAGGEDPKFIARRLVISASEDIGLANPNALLLANACFDAIHKIGWPEGRIPLAETTIYLATSPKSNSAYNAINEALSVVEKTGNLPVPLHLRNAPT
;
A
#
# COMPACT_ATOMS: atom_id res chain seq x y z
N ILE A 1 -10.14 11.79 21.44
CA ILE A 1 -9.71 11.72 22.84
C ILE A 1 -8.41 10.93 22.86
N LEU A 2 -7.26 11.61 22.98
CA LEU A 2 -5.95 10.96 23.17
C LEU A 2 -5.95 10.33 24.58
N LYS A 3 -5.89 9.00 24.66
CA LYS A 3 -5.65 8.30 25.91
C LYS A 3 -4.18 8.55 26.30
N GLU A 4 -3.92 9.12 27.46
CA GLU A 4 -2.58 9.18 28.04
C GLU A 4 -2.22 7.80 28.58
N TYR A 5 -1.19 7.19 28.02
CA TYR A 5 -0.65 5.92 28.51
C TYR A 5 0.60 6.20 29.36
N LYS A 6 0.71 5.55 30.50
CA LYS A 6 1.91 5.59 31.33
C LYS A 6 2.79 4.40 31.02
N PHE A 7 4.06 4.67 30.72
CA PHE A 7 5.07 3.66 30.44
C PHE A 7 6.08 3.58 31.55
N ASP A 8 6.52 2.36 31.88
CA ASP A 8 7.70 2.10 32.66
C ASP A 8 8.65 1.21 31.83
N ILE A 9 9.73 1.80 31.32
CA ILE A 9 10.71 1.12 30.48
C ILE A 9 11.83 0.62 31.41
N GLN A 10 11.76 -0.64 31.77
CA GLN A 10 12.78 -1.28 32.61
C GLN A 10 14.00 -1.74 31.83
N GLU A 11 13.80 -2.22 30.59
CA GLU A 11 14.87 -2.72 29.74
C GLU A 11 14.71 -2.15 28.31
N ARG A 12 15.85 -1.79 27.67
CA ARG A 12 15.85 -1.08 26.38
C ARG A 12 16.54 -1.83 25.25
N ASP A 13 17.31 -2.89 25.55
CA ASP A 13 18.19 -3.53 24.57
C ASP A 13 17.40 -4.16 23.41
N ALA A 14 16.30 -4.83 23.72
CA ALA A 14 15.42 -5.39 22.68
C ALA A 14 14.79 -4.30 21.82
N LEU A 15 14.32 -3.19 22.44
CA LEU A 15 13.77 -2.06 21.70
C LEU A 15 14.78 -1.49 20.71
N TYR A 16 16.01 -1.22 21.14
CA TYR A 16 17.05 -0.66 20.29
C TYR A 16 17.52 -1.66 19.22
N ARG A 17 17.66 -2.93 19.58
CA ARG A 17 18.04 -3.98 18.62
C ARG A 17 17.03 -4.11 17.48
N PHE A 18 15.75 -4.13 17.80
CA PHE A 18 14.69 -4.29 16.81
C PHE A 18 14.37 -2.99 16.06
N ALA A 19 14.55 -1.83 16.70
CA ALA A 19 14.39 -0.54 16.03
C ALA A 19 15.52 -0.23 15.04
N GLY A 20 16.72 -0.80 15.25
CA GLY A 20 17.87 -0.61 14.34
C GLY A 20 18.27 0.85 14.14
N GLY A 21 18.01 1.73 15.13
CA GLY A 21 18.27 3.17 15.05
C GLY A 21 17.15 3.99 14.39
N ASP A 22 16.06 3.36 13.97
CA ASP A 22 14.89 4.03 13.37
C ASP A 22 13.85 4.39 14.46
N ALA A 23 13.63 5.70 14.66
CA ALA A 23 12.67 6.21 15.65
C ALA A 23 11.23 5.81 15.35
N ARG A 24 10.85 5.66 14.07
CA ARG A 24 9.49 5.26 13.66
C ARG A 24 9.26 3.79 14.00
N LYS A 25 10.25 2.91 13.73
CA LYS A 25 10.20 1.51 14.14
C LYS A 25 10.10 1.38 15.65
N LEU A 26 10.83 2.19 16.40
CA LEU A 26 10.76 2.21 17.86
C LEU A 26 9.35 2.55 18.36
N LEU A 27 8.72 3.57 17.79
CA LEU A 27 7.35 3.97 18.14
C LEU A 27 6.34 2.89 17.76
N ASN A 28 6.46 2.26 16.60
CA ASN A 28 5.60 1.15 16.18
C ASN A 28 5.70 -0.06 17.12
N ILE A 29 6.90 -0.43 17.58
CA ILE A 29 7.10 -1.49 18.58
C ILE A 29 6.33 -1.16 19.88
N ILE A 30 6.38 0.08 20.30
CA ILE A 30 5.66 0.56 21.46
C ILE A 30 4.15 0.53 21.23
N GLU A 31 3.65 0.98 20.07
CA GLU A 31 2.23 0.99 19.71
C GLU A 31 1.57 -0.40 19.60
N ILE A 32 2.28 -1.41 19.08
CA ILE A 32 1.79 -2.80 18.99
C ILE A 32 1.30 -3.31 20.35
N ARG A 33 1.90 -2.83 21.44
CA ARG A 33 1.53 -3.20 22.80
C ARG A 33 0.22 -2.57 23.27
N PHE A 34 -0.13 -1.35 22.81
CA PHE A 34 -1.29 -0.60 23.31
C PHE A 34 -2.63 -1.18 22.93
N ASN A 35 -2.70 -1.81 21.75
CA ASN A 35 -3.94 -2.39 21.25
C ASN A 35 -4.35 -3.68 21.97
N SER A 36 -3.48 -4.22 22.86
CA SER A 36 -3.70 -5.50 23.50
C SER A 36 -4.13 -5.42 24.97
N GLN A 37 -4.17 -4.23 25.60
CA GLN A 37 -4.60 -4.07 27.00
C GLN A 37 -5.58 -2.91 27.17
N ALA A 38 -6.80 -3.23 27.63
CA ALA A 38 -7.92 -2.28 27.78
C ALA A 38 -7.95 -1.54 29.12
N ASP A 39 -7.00 -1.74 30.03
CA ASP A 39 -7.02 -1.16 31.38
C ASP A 39 -5.95 -0.10 31.62
N ASN A 40 -6.28 0.91 32.45
CA ASN A 40 -5.47 2.05 32.87
C ASN A 40 -4.20 1.69 33.69
N SER A 41 -3.59 0.54 33.47
CA SER A 41 -2.37 0.08 34.14
C SER A 41 -1.12 0.63 33.46
N THR A 42 -0.10 0.97 34.25
CA THR A 42 1.23 1.32 33.76
C THR A 42 1.80 0.15 32.96
N ILE A 43 2.21 0.38 31.70
CA ILE A 43 2.74 -0.66 30.83
C ILE A 43 4.23 -0.85 31.11
N LEU A 44 4.58 -2.05 31.58
CA LEU A 44 5.95 -2.43 31.84
C LEU A 44 6.60 -2.92 30.55
N ILE A 45 7.71 -2.31 30.13
CA ILE A 45 8.46 -2.72 28.94
C ILE A 45 9.74 -3.43 29.36
N THR A 46 9.81 -4.74 29.07
CA THR A 46 10.99 -5.59 29.29
C THR A 46 11.46 -6.21 27.98
N ASN A 47 12.72 -6.64 27.89
CA ASN A 47 13.28 -7.30 26.71
C ASN A 47 12.51 -8.56 26.32
N THR A 48 12.12 -9.39 27.30
CA THR A 48 11.34 -10.61 27.10
C THR A 48 10.02 -10.29 26.45
N LEU A 49 9.30 -9.31 26.99
CA LEU A 49 7.99 -8.92 26.52
C LEU A 49 8.01 -8.32 25.10
N VAL A 50 9.00 -7.48 24.80
CA VAL A 50 9.21 -6.96 23.45
C VAL A 50 9.46 -8.09 22.46
N THR A 51 10.31 -9.06 22.83
CA THR A 51 10.64 -10.20 21.96
C THR A 51 9.44 -11.10 21.72
N GLU A 52 8.67 -11.43 22.76
CA GLU A 52 7.45 -12.26 22.65
C GLU A 52 6.42 -11.58 21.75
N LYS A 53 6.15 -10.29 21.94
CA LYS A 53 5.16 -9.56 21.13
C LYS A 53 5.57 -9.39 19.67
N LEU A 54 6.84 -9.25 19.38
CA LEU A 54 7.35 -9.24 18.00
C LEU A 54 7.26 -10.62 17.34
N GLN A 55 7.45 -11.70 18.13
CA GLN A 55 7.26 -13.08 17.64
C GLN A 55 5.78 -13.41 17.41
N GLU A 56 4.87 -12.88 18.23
CA GLU A 56 3.41 -13.03 18.04
C GLU A 56 2.90 -12.26 16.80
N ASN A 57 3.58 -11.17 16.41
CA ASN A 57 3.13 -10.29 15.31
C ASN A 57 4.28 -9.89 14.36
N PRO A 58 4.94 -10.88 13.70
CA PRO A 58 6.10 -10.60 12.86
C PRO A 58 5.77 -9.70 11.65
N LEU A 59 4.51 -9.67 11.20
CA LEU A 59 4.05 -8.86 10.06
C LEU A 59 3.92 -7.37 10.39
N ALA A 60 3.58 -7.01 11.63
CA ALA A 60 3.46 -5.62 12.07
C ALA A 60 4.83 -4.95 12.28
N PHE A 61 5.90 -5.76 12.45
CA PHE A 61 7.23 -5.27 12.73
C PHE A 61 7.95 -4.72 11.49
N ASP A 62 7.65 -5.24 10.29
CA ASP A 62 8.37 -4.91 9.05
C ASP A 62 7.61 -3.93 8.13
N LYS A 63 6.77 -3.06 8.71
CA LYS A 63 5.91 -2.12 7.95
C LYS A 63 6.68 -1.20 7.00
N ASP A 64 7.95 -0.91 7.28
CA ASP A 64 8.83 -0.05 6.47
C ASP A 64 10.11 -0.79 6.00
N GLY A 65 10.18 -2.14 6.14
CA GLY A 65 11.34 -2.96 5.80
C GLY A 65 11.31 -3.54 4.37
N GLU A 66 12.36 -4.28 4.03
CA GLU A 66 12.52 -4.92 2.71
C GLU A 66 11.35 -5.88 2.38
N MET A 67 10.87 -6.63 3.39
CA MET A 67 9.74 -7.54 3.25
C MET A 67 8.43 -6.82 2.92
N HIS A 68 8.21 -5.58 3.41
CA HIS A 68 7.05 -4.77 3.06
C HIS A 68 7.00 -4.46 1.55
N TYR A 69 8.13 -4.03 0.97
CA TYR A 69 8.23 -3.78 -0.47
C TYR A 69 8.04 -5.05 -1.29
N ASP A 70 8.52 -6.20 -0.80
CA ASP A 70 8.36 -7.50 -1.44
C ASP A 70 6.88 -7.92 -1.47
N ILE A 71 6.15 -7.75 -0.36
CA ILE A 71 4.71 -8.08 -0.29
C ILE A 71 3.90 -7.19 -1.25
N ILE A 72 4.17 -5.89 -1.29
CA ILE A 72 3.51 -4.97 -2.22
C ILE A 72 3.83 -5.36 -3.68
N SER A 73 5.09 -5.66 -3.96
CA SER A 73 5.52 -6.11 -5.29
C SER A 73 4.85 -7.42 -5.70
N ALA A 74 4.75 -8.39 -4.78
CA ALA A 74 4.05 -9.65 -5.01
C ALA A 74 2.55 -9.44 -5.27
N PHE A 75 1.90 -8.57 -4.49
CA PHE A 75 0.50 -8.19 -4.68
C PHE A 75 0.24 -7.65 -6.10
N ILE A 76 1.02 -6.65 -6.52
CA ILE A 76 0.87 -6.03 -7.84
C ILE A 76 1.17 -7.04 -8.96
N LYS A 77 2.24 -7.84 -8.82
CA LYS A 77 2.63 -8.84 -9.82
C LYS A 77 1.61 -9.96 -9.94
N SER A 78 0.92 -10.35 -8.86
CA SER A 78 -0.17 -11.32 -8.89
C SER A 78 -1.37 -10.79 -9.67
N ILE A 79 -1.76 -9.53 -9.48
CA ILE A 79 -2.81 -8.87 -10.27
C ILE A 79 -2.42 -8.83 -11.75
N ARG A 80 -1.20 -8.38 -12.05
CA ARG A 80 -0.66 -8.30 -13.42
C ARG A 80 -0.58 -9.67 -14.08
N GLY A 81 -0.20 -10.69 -13.32
CA GLY A 81 -0.10 -12.08 -13.77
C GLY A 81 -1.42 -12.81 -13.89
N SER A 82 -2.56 -12.16 -13.57
CA SER A 82 -3.90 -12.75 -13.61
C SER A 82 -4.07 -13.93 -12.65
N ASP A 83 -3.47 -13.86 -11.47
CA ASP A 83 -3.62 -14.82 -10.38
C ASP A 83 -4.43 -14.20 -9.22
N PRO A 84 -5.77 -14.36 -9.20
CA PRO A 84 -6.61 -13.77 -8.17
C PRO A 84 -6.38 -14.40 -6.78
N ASP A 85 -6.04 -15.68 -6.69
CA ASP A 85 -5.82 -16.37 -5.42
C ASP A 85 -4.56 -15.83 -4.74
N ALA A 86 -3.45 -15.73 -5.48
CA ALA A 86 -2.24 -15.12 -4.97
C ALA A 86 -2.45 -13.64 -4.64
N ALA A 87 -3.17 -12.87 -5.46
CA ALA A 87 -3.46 -11.47 -5.20
C ALA A 87 -4.22 -11.27 -3.89
N ILE A 88 -5.25 -12.08 -3.61
CA ILE A 88 -6.01 -12.04 -2.36
C ILE A 88 -5.15 -12.47 -1.17
N TYR A 89 -4.28 -13.46 -1.32
CA TYR A 89 -3.35 -13.85 -0.26
C TYR A 89 -2.40 -12.68 0.12
N TRP A 90 -1.81 -12.02 -0.87
CA TRP A 90 -0.92 -10.88 -0.62
C TRP A 90 -1.67 -9.66 -0.08
N LEU A 91 -2.92 -9.41 -0.53
CA LEU A 91 -3.79 -8.40 0.07
C LEU A 91 -4.02 -8.69 1.57
N ALA A 92 -4.36 -9.93 1.91
CA ALA A 92 -4.55 -10.32 3.31
C ALA A 92 -3.28 -10.13 4.14
N ARG A 93 -2.09 -10.40 3.56
CA ARG A 93 -0.80 -10.13 4.20
C ARG A 93 -0.55 -8.64 4.46
N LEU A 94 -0.90 -7.76 3.50
CA LEU A 94 -0.83 -6.30 3.68
C LEU A 94 -1.76 -5.82 4.80
N ILE A 95 -3.00 -6.31 4.82
CA ILE A 95 -3.98 -5.99 5.87
C ILE A 95 -3.50 -6.45 7.24
N ALA A 96 -3.04 -7.69 7.36
CA ALA A 96 -2.54 -8.25 8.61
C ALA A 96 -1.27 -7.53 9.11
N GLY A 97 -0.44 -7.02 8.19
CA GLY A 97 0.73 -6.18 8.47
C GLY A 97 0.38 -4.74 8.89
N GLY A 98 -0.91 -4.38 8.90
CA GLY A 98 -1.36 -3.04 9.29
C GLY A 98 -1.12 -1.95 8.24
N GLU A 99 -1.06 -2.33 6.94
CA GLU A 99 -0.90 -1.36 5.86
C GLU A 99 -2.05 -0.35 5.82
N ASP A 100 -1.75 0.88 5.43
CA ASP A 100 -2.76 1.91 5.20
C ASP A 100 -3.72 1.48 4.06
N PRO A 101 -5.03 1.34 4.34
CA PRO A 101 -5.99 0.93 3.33
C PRO A 101 -6.02 1.87 2.12
N LYS A 102 -5.75 3.16 2.30
CA LYS A 102 -5.66 4.14 1.21
C LYS A 102 -4.41 3.90 0.35
N PHE A 103 -3.31 3.45 0.96
CA PHE A 103 -2.13 3.07 0.21
C PHE A 103 -2.42 1.88 -0.71
N ILE A 104 -3.05 0.83 -0.19
CA ILE A 104 -3.46 -0.34 -0.99
C ILE A 104 -4.39 0.09 -2.14
N ALA A 105 -5.42 0.89 -1.83
CA ALA A 105 -6.36 1.38 -2.83
C ALA A 105 -5.68 2.22 -3.93
N ARG A 106 -4.70 3.07 -3.59
CA ARG A 106 -3.88 3.80 -4.59
C ARG A 106 -3.14 2.86 -5.53
N ARG A 107 -2.60 1.74 -5.01
CA ARG A 107 -1.91 0.74 -5.85
C ARG A 107 -2.88 0.08 -6.82
N LEU A 108 -4.12 -0.17 -6.40
CA LEU A 108 -5.18 -0.69 -7.30
C LEU A 108 -5.54 0.30 -8.41
N VAL A 109 -5.65 1.61 -8.10
CA VAL A 109 -5.90 2.65 -9.11
C VAL A 109 -4.77 2.70 -10.15
N ILE A 110 -3.51 2.61 -9.71
CA ILE A 110 -2.36 2.58 -10.63
C ILE A 110 -2.41 1.33 -11.51
N SER A 111 -2.59 0.14 -10.92
CA SER A 111 -2.66 -1.12 -11.66
C SER A 111 -3.83 -1.16 -12.66
N ALA A 112 -4.98 -0.56 -12.30
CA ALA A 112 -6.12 -0.43 -13.19
C ALA A 112 -5.79 0.36 -14.48
N SER A 113 -4.92 1.37 -14.39
CA SER A 113 -4.51 2.19 -15.55
C SER A 113 -3.30 1.62 -16.27
N GLU A 114 -2.31 1.10 -15.53
CA GLU A 114 -1.04 0.61 -16.07
C GLU A 114 -1.16 -0.77 -16.69
N ASP A 115 -1.82 -1.71 -15.98
CA ASP A 115 -1.84 -3.12 -16.35
C ASP A 115 -3.09 -3.53 -17.13
N ILE A 116 -4.27 -2.99 -16.76
CA ILE A 116 -5.55 -3.27 -17.41
C ILE A 116 -5.82 -2.27 -18.52
N GLY A 117 -5.72 -0.98 -18.23
CA GLY A 117 -5.81 0.11 -19.20
C GLY A 117 -7.00 0.00 -20.13
N LEU A 118 -6.72 0.11 -21.42
CA LEU A 118 -7.76 0.11 -22.49
C LEU A 118 -8.40 -1.27 -22.73
N ALA A 119 -7.85 -2.35 -22.18
CA ALA A 119 -8.48 -3.67 -22.30
C ALA A 119 -9.81 -3.75 -21.52
N ASN A 120 -9.93 -2.99 -20.40
CA ASN A 120 -11.17 -2.86 -19.65
C ASN A 120 -11.26 -1.48 -18.98
N PRO A 121 -11.84 -0.47 -19.64
CA PRO A 121 -11.95 0.90 -19.09
C PRO A 121 -12.69 1.00 -17.76
N ASN A 122 -13.57 0.05 -17.44
CA ASN A 122 -14.28 0.01 -16.15
C ASN A 122 -13.35 -0.27 -14.97
N ALA A 123 -12.16 -0.81 -15.20
CA ALA A 123 -11.19 -1.10 -14.15
C ALA A 123 -10.80 0.15 -13.36
N LEU A 124 -10.53 1.26 -14.05
CA LEU A 124 -10.20 2.52 -13.40
C LEU A 124 -11.38 3.11 -12.63
N LEU A 125 -12.60 3.00 -13.16
CA LEU A 125 -13.81 3.47 -12.49
C LEU A 125 -14.04 2.70 -11.19
N LEU A 126 -13.92 1.36 -11.22
CA LEU A 126 -14.07 0.52 -10.03
C LEU A 126 -12.98 0.80 -9.00
N ALA A 127 -11.73 0.94 -9.43
CA ALA A 127 -10.61 1.22 -8.54
C ALA A 127 -10.77 2.60 -7.84
N ASN A 128 -11.26 3.63 -8.54
CA ASN A 128 -11.57 4.92 -7.94
C ASN A 128 -12.75 4.82 -6.97
N ALA A 129 -13.81 4.10 -7.32
CA ALA A 129 -14.94 3.86 -6.41
C ALA A 129 -14.48 3.13 -5.14
N CYS A 130 -13.57 2.16 -5.27
CA CYS A 130 -12.94 1.49 -4.14
C CYS A 130 -12.17 2.47 -3.26
N PHE A 131 -11.34 3.34 -3.85
CA PHE A 131 -10.59 4.35 -3.10
C PHE A 131 -11.52 5.27 -2.30
N ASP A 132 -12.61 5.73 -2.92
CA ASP A 132 -13.61 6.58 -2.27
C ASP A 132 -14.36 5.84 -1.15
N ALA A 133 -14.71 4.57 -1.36
CA ALA A 133 -15.31 3.72 -0.33
C ALA A 133 -14.39 3.58 0.87
N ILE A 134 -13.11 3.24 0.65
CA ILE A 134 -12.09 3.14 1.69
C ILE A 134 -11.96 4.43 2.48
N HIS A 135 -11.98 5.57 1.80
CA HIS A 135 -11.89 6.88 2.46
C HIS A 135 -13.07 7.14 3.40
N LYS A 136 -14.27 6.64 3.06
CA LYS A 136 -15.52 6.84 3.83
C LYS A 136 -15.68 5.85 4.98
N ILE A 137 -15.35 4.58 4.75
CA ILE A 137 -15.68 3.50 5.69
C ILE A 137 -14.47 3.02 6.54
N GLY A 138 -13.23 3.07 6.00
CA GLY A 138 -12.03 2.62 6.72
C GLY A 138 -12.05 1.13 7.10
N TRP A 139 -11.27 0.78 8.13
CA TRP A 139 -11.24 -0.55 8.71
C TRP A 139 -12.36 -0.76 9.74
N PRO A 140 -12.87 -1.99 9.94
CA PRO A 140 -12.47 -3.25 9.29
C PRO A 140 -13.18 -3.55 7.97
N GLU A 141 -14.26 -2.88 7.62
CA GLU A 141 -15.11 -3.18 6.45
C GLU A 141 -14.40 -2.87 5.12
N GLY A 142 -13.44 -1.98 5.11
CA GLY A 142 -12.65 -1.61 3.94
C GLY A 142 -11.97 -2.78 3.23
N ARG A 143 -11.74 -3.91 3.94
CA ARG A 143 -11.23 -5.14 3.33
C ARG A 143 -12.12 -5.70 2.23
N ILE A 144 -13.43 -5.46 2.29
CA ILE A 144 -14.41 -6.01 1.34
C ILE A 144 -14.26 -5.35 -0.04
N PRO A 145 -14.39 -4.01 -0.20
CA PRO A 145 -14.17 -3.37 -1.50
C PRO A 145 -12.74 -3.52 -2.01
N LEU A 146 -11.72 -3.63 -1.14
CA LEU A 146 -10.36 -3.95 -1.56
C LEU A 146 -10.27 -5.34 -2.19
N ALA A 147 -10.89 -6.35 -1.59
CA ALA A 147 -10.89 -7.71 -2.11
C ALA A 147 -11.66 -7.80 -3.44
N GLU A 148 -12.86 -7.21 -3.51
CA GLU A 148 -13.68 -7.15 -4.73
C GLU A 148 -12.89 -6.53 -5.90
N THR A 149 -12.28 -5.37 -5.67
CA THR A 149 -11.49 -4.67 -6.69
C THR A 149 -10.25 -5.48 -7.08
N THR A 150 -9.56 -6.10 -6.12
CA THR A 150 -8.39 -6.95 -6.40
C THR A 150 -8.75 -8.12 -7.32
N ILE A 151 -9.84 -8.85 -7.03
CA ILE A 151 -10.31 -9.97 -7.86
C ILE A 151 -10.68 -9.45 -9.26
N TYR A 152 -11.44 -8.36 -9.33
CA TYR A 152 -11.85 -7.77 -10.61
C TYR A 152 -10.65 -7.41 -11.49
N LEU A 153 -9.63 -6.76 -10.93
CA LEU A 153 -8.43 -6.39 -11.66
C LEU A 153 -7.61 -7.64 -12.06
N ALA A 154 -7.46 -8.60 -11.15
CA ALA A 154 -6.72 -9.84 -11.44
C ALA A 154 -7.36 -10.65 -12.58
N THR A 155 -8.70 -10.70 -12.64
CA THR A 155 -9.44 -11.44 -13.67
C THR A 155 -9.73 -10.64 -14.95
N SER A 156 -9.44 -9.34 -14.97
CA SER A 156 -9.62 -8.50 -16.16
C SER A 156 -8.56 -8.80 -17.22
N PRO A 157 -8.88 -8.64 -18.54
CA PRO A 157 -7.86 -8.65 -19.58
C PRO A 157 -6.84 -7.53 -19.36
N LYS A 158 -5.61 -7.74 -19.82
CA LYS A 158 -4.49 -6.84 -19.57
C LYS A 158 -4.07 -6.10 -20.84
N SER A 159 -3.75 -4.80 -20.71
CA SER A 159 -3.14 -3.99 -21.76
C SER A 159 -2.36 -2.82 -21.14
N ASN A 160 -1.08 -2.77 -21.39
CA ASN A 160 -0.21 -1.65 -21.01
C ASN A 160 0.02 -0.67 -22.17
N SER A 161 -0.82 -0.70 -23.21
CA SER A 161 -0.65 0.12 -24.42
C SER A 161 -0.62 1.62 -24.16
N ALA A 162 -1.49 2.12 -23.26
CA ALA A 162 -1.50 3.53 -22.87
C ALA A 162 -0.23 3.94 -22.13
N TYR A 163 0.26 3.09 -21.22
CA TYR A 163 1.52 3.30 -20.48
C TYR A 163 2.71 3.34 -21.46
N ASN A 164 2.80 2.40 -22.39
CA ASN A 164 3.89 2.38 -23.39
C ASN A 164 3.80 3.60 -24.32
N ALA A 165 2.62 3.94 -24.80
CA ALA A 165 2.42 5.07 -25.72
C ALA A 165 2.90 6.40 -25.13
N ILE A 166 2.54 6.70 -23.87
CA ILE A 166 2.99 7.94 -23.25
C ILE A 166 4.51 7.93 -22.98
N ASN A 167 5.09 6.81 -22.57
CA ASN A 167 6.53 6.71 -22.35
C ASN A 167 7.34 6.85 -23.65
N GLU A 168 6.89 6.24 -24.74
CA GLU A 168 7.49 6.41 -26.05
C GLU A 168 7.38 7.85 -26.52
N ALA A 169 6.23 8.49 -26.38
CA ALA A 169 6.04 9.89 -26.74
C ALA A 169 6.96 10.82 -25.93
N LEU A 170 7.08 10.61 -24.60
CA LEU A 170 8.00 11.36 -23.76
C LEU A 170 9.45 11.18 -24.21
N SER A 171 9.87 9.97 -24.53
CA SER A 171 11.23 9.71 -25.06
C SER A 171 11.49 10.41 -26.40
N VAL A 172 10.48 10.50 -27.27
CA VAL A 172 10.60 11.27 -28.54
C VAL A 172 10.75 12.76 -28.23
N VAL A 173 9.92 13.34 -27.37
CA VAL A 173 10.01 14.75 -26.96
C VAL A 173 11.39 15.06 -26.37
N GLU A 174 11.91 14.19 -25.50
CA GLU A 174 13.23 14.37 -24.90
C GLU A 174 14.36 14.41 -25.97
N LYS A 175 14.27 13.55 -26.98
CA LYS A 175 15.28 13.46 -28.06
C LYS A 175 15.17 14.57 -29.10
N THR A 176 13.96 15.04 -29.39
CA THR A 176 13.71 16.00 -30.48
C THR A 176 13.57 17.45 -30.01
N GLY A 177 13.36 17.65 -28.70
CA GLY A 177 13.10 18.98 -28.13
C GLY A 177 11.77 19.59 -28.62
N ASN A 178 11.73 20.91 -28.64
CA ASN A 178 10.52 21.68 -28.98
C ASN A 178 10.33 21.77 -30.50
N LEU A 179 9.79 20.72 -31.12
CA LEU A 179 9.39 20.78 -32.52
C LEU A 179 8.19 21.73 -32.71
N PRO A 180 8.15 22.51 -33.83
CA PRO A 180 7.05 23.40 -34.09
C PRO A 180 5.75 22.63 -34.35
N VAL A 181 4.62 23.15 -33.85
CA VAL A 181 3.30 22.60 -34.14
C VAL A 181 3.01 22.73 -35.63
N PRO A 182 2.61 21.65 -36.34
CA PRO A 182 2.21 21.71 -37.74
C PRO A 182 1.11 22.77 -37.99
N LEU A 183 1.16 23.47 -39.14
CA LEU A 183 0.27 24.59 -39.44
C LEU A 183 -1.21 24.25 -39.32
N HIS A 184 -1.61 23.05 -39.77
CA HIS A 184 -3.00 22.60 -39.73
C HIS A 184 -3.54 22.28 -38.35
N LEU A 185 -2.67 22.20 -37.35
CA LEU A 185 -3.00 21.98 -35.94
C LEU A 185 -2.93 23.26 -35.08
N ARG A 186 -2.47 24.38 -35.67
CA ARG A 186 -2.42 25.66 -34.96
C ARG A 186 -3.80 26.32 -34.95
N ASN A 187 -4.04 27.08 -33.86
CA ASN A 187 -5.18 28.02 -33.90
C ASN A 187 -4.97 29.00 -35.04
N ALA A 188 -6.01 29.20 -35.88
CA ALA A 188 -5.93 30.20 -36.95
C ALA A 188 -5.61 31.56 -36.34
N PRO A 189 -4.66 32.34 -36.87
CA PRO A 189 -4.50 33.72 -36.48
C PRO A 189 -5.79 34.46 -36.79
N THR A 190 -6.38 35.08 -35.79
CA THR A 190 -7.52 36.00 -35.97
C THR A 190 -7.07 37.29 -36.66
#